data_c884c2f18e4020cd5d48e0cc44997e58
#
_entry.id   c884c2f18e4020cd5d48e0cc44997e58
#
_cell.length_a   1.000
_cell.length_b   1.000
_cell.length_c   1.000
_cell.angle_alpha   90.00
_cell.angle_beta   90.00
_cell.angle_gamma   90.00
#
_symmetry.space_group_name_H-M   'P 1'
#
loop_
_entity.id
_entity.type
_entity.pdbx_description
1 polymer ?
#
loop_
_entity_poly.entity_id
_entity_poly.type
_entity_poly.pdbx_seq_one_letter_code
_entity_poly.pdbx_strand_id
1 'polypeptide(L)'
;ESRRISSPSNQARASSSRGTSATSRLMAVKKTERISSCESSSSEQPGMAYNPLFLYGGVGLGKTHLMHAIGHFIQDHFPNMRMLYLPSEMFTNELVAAIKNNKNVEFRNRFRNVDVLMLDDIQFIAGRDSTQEEFFHTFNALHSAGKQIIISSDKPPREIARLEERLRSRFEWGLIADIQKPDFDTRIAILRKKAENEGIEISDEMLELIAGRIESNIRELEGSLTRVNAYAKLNHCEINEEVISHALHDIAVVRDPKRITPELIIDCVADYYSLSADMLRGDSRKKEIALARHVAVYLTREMTGLSLPRIGDAFGRDHSTIINSCDKITKQLENQPDMKGAIADLKKIISEK
;
A
#
# COMPACT_ATOMS: atom_id res chain seq x y z
N GLU A 1 25.38 -38.79 62.57
CA GLU A 1 24.29 -37.95 63.13
C GLU A 1 23.96 -36.86 62.12
N SER A 2 23.04 -37.09 61.26
CA SER A 2 21.61 -36.73 61.26
C SER A 2 21.35 -35.23 61.49
N ARG A 3 20.99 -34.52 60.42
CA ARG A 3 19.72 -33.77 60.37
C ARG A 3 19.42 -33.29 58.95
N ARG A 4 18.39 -33.85 58.39
CA ARG A 4 17.66 -33.31 57.21
C ARG A 4 17.01 -32.00 57.59
N ILE A 5 17.15 -30.97 56.71
CA ILE A 5 16.25 -29.84 56.71
C ILE A 5 15.72 -29.73 55.26
N SER A 6 14.46 -29.94 55.15
CA SER A 6 13.63 -29.80 53.96
C SER A 6 13.48 -28.31 53.60
N SER A 7 13.73 -27.93 52.36
CA SER A 7 13.37 -26.64 51.78
C SER A 7 12.05 -26.73 50.98
N PRO A 8 11.17 -25.73 51.07
CA PRO A 8 9.88 -25.74 50.41
C PRO A 8 10.01 -25.33 48.95
N SER A 9 9.30 -26.09 48.13
CA SER A 9 9.04 -25.83 46.71
C SER A 9 8.34 -24.49 46.49
N ASN A 10 9.02 -23.58 45.82
CA ASN A 10 8.40 -22.38 45.24
C ASN A 10 8.06 -22.65 43.79
N GLN A 11 6.86 -23.14 43.54
CA GLN A 11 6.21 -23.15 42.23
C GLN A 11 5.78 -21.72 41.94
N ALA A 12 6.60 -20.97 41.25
CA ALA A 12 6.19 -19.74 40.60
C ALA A 12 5.40 -20.14 39.33
N ARG A 13 4.08 -19.93 39.36
CA ARG A 13 3.20 -19.94 38.20
C ARG A 13 3.67 -18.89 37.19
N ALA A 14 4.34 -19.31 36.14
CA ALA A 14 4.51 -18.50 34.95
C ALA A 14 3.14 -18.50 34.20
N SER A 15 2.39 -17.43 34.41
CA SER A 15 1.15 -17.18 33.70
C SER A 15 1.40 -17.04 32.20
N SER A 16 0.74 -17.92 31.44
CA SER A 16 0.66 -17.92 29.99
C SER A 16 -0.03 -16.64 29.47
N SER A 17 0.73 -15.64 29.07
CA SER A 17 0.20 -14.46 28.39
C SER A 17 0.72 -14.29 26.94
N ARG A 18 1.31 -15.33 26.35
CA ARG A 18 1.90 -15.24 24.99
C ARG A 18 0.98 -15.73 23.84
N GLY A 19 -0.19 -16.30 24.15
CA GLY A 19 -1.07 -16.90 23.12
C GLY A 19 -2.07 -15.95 22.45
N THR A 20 -2.32 -14.76 23.02
CA THR A 20 -3.41 -13.89 22.57
C THR A 20 -3.02 -12.85 21.52
N SER A 21 -1.74 -12.61 21.28
CA SER A 21 -1.26 -11.56 20.38
C SER A 21 -1.41 -11.88 18.89
N ALA A 22 -1.16 -13.12 18.48
CA ALA A 22 -1.25 -13.51 17.06
C ALA A 22 -2.71 -13.66 16.59
N THR A 23 -3.57 -14.24 17.42
CA THR A 23 -4.98 -14.48 17.11
C THR A 23 -5.80 -13.19 16.99
N SER A 24 -5.46 -12.14 17.78
CA SER A 24 -6.14 -10.84 17.70
C SER A 24 -5.74 -10.04 16.47
N ARG A 25 -4.52 -10.20 15.95
CA ARG A 25 -4.09 -9.58 14.67
C ARG A 25 -4.76 -10.23 13.46
N LEU A 26 -5.05 -11.52 13.54
CA LEU A 26 -5.84 -12.25 12.54
C LEU A 26 -7.33 -11.81 12.52
N MET A 27 -7.89 -11.39 13.65
CA MET A 27 -9.29 -10.94 13.70
C MET A 27 -9.54 -9.62 12.96
N ALA A 28 -8.54 -8.76 12.82
CA ALA A 28 -8.67 -7.51 12.05
C ALA A 28 -8.82 -7.74 10.53
N VAL A 29 -8.53 -8.93 10.03
CA VAL A 29 -8.64 -9.32 8.61
C VAL A 29 -9.95 -10.05 8.30
N LYS A 30 -10.86 -10.17 9.26
CA LYS A 30 -12.06 -11.04 9.23
C LYS A 30 -13.12 -10.77 8.16
N LYS A 31 -12.97 -9.79 7.28
CA LYS A 31 -14.04 -9.47 6.31
C LYS A 31 -13.88 -10.08 4.92
N THR A 32 -12.85 -10.84 4.69
CA THR A 32 -12.79 -11.73 3.51
C THR A 32 -12.80 -13.17 3.97
N GLU A 33 -13.96 -13.79 4.01
CA GLU A 33 -14.13 -15.23 4.33
C GLU A 33 -13.18 -16.14 3.53
N ARG A 34 -12.71 -15.67 2.36
CA ARG A 34 -11.67 -16.32 1.55
C ARG A 34 -10.26 -16.21 2.15
N ILE A 35 -9.91 -15.11 2.81
CA ILE A 35 -8.57 -14.91 3.38
C ILE A 35 -8.41 -15.72 4.66
N SER A 36 -9.42 -15.78 5.53
CA SER A 36 -9.38 -16.61 6.75
C SER A 36 -9.28 -18.10 6.43
N SER A 37 -9.93 -18.58 5.37
CA SER A 37 -9.78 -19.95 4.90
C SER A 37 -8.40 -20.22 4.28
N CYS A 38 -7.75 -19.22 3.69
CA CYS A 38 -6.40 -19.32 3.14
C CYS A 38 -5.33 -19.38 4.23
N GLU A 39 -5.48 -18.56 5.28
CA GLU A 39 -4.57 -18.57 6.42
C GLU A 39 -4.56 -19.93 7.11
N SER A 40 -5.74 -20.47 7.39
CA SER A 40 -5.87 -21.79 8.00
C SER A 40 -5.26 -22.88 7.12
N SER A 41 -5.63 -22.96 5.85
CA SER A 41 -5.21 -24.08 4.98
C SER A 41 -3.73 -24.05 4.62
N SER A 42 -3.12 -22.87 4.35
CA SER A 42 -1.69 -22.78 4.02
C SER A 42 -0.79 -22.90 5.23
N SER A 43 -1.29 -22.56 6.42
CA SER A 43 -0.54 -22.66 7.67
C SER A 43 -0.76 -23.99 8.41
N GLU A 44 -1.95 -24.61 8.28
CA GLU A 44 -2.24 -25.90 8.90
C GLU A 44 -1.63 -27.08 8.14
N GLN A 45 -1.50 -26.99 6.81
CA GLN A 45 -0.88 -28.03 5.97
C GLN A 45 0.02 -27.38 4.90
N PRO A 46 1.21 -26.92 5.27
CA PRO A 46 2.13 -26.30 4.34
C PRO A 46 2.49 -27.21 3.17
N GLY A 47 2.42 -26.67 1.95
CA GLY A 47 2.73 -27.40 0.71
C GLY A 47 1.61 -28.25 0.13
N MET A 48 0.53 -28.51 0.89
CA MET A 48 -0.59 -29.36 0.44
C MET A 48 -1.75 -28.57 -0.14
N ALA A 49 -2.03 -27.38 0.40
CA ALA A 49 -3.09 -26.52 -0.07
C ALA A 49 -2.55 -25.13 -0.45
N TYR A 50 -3.09 -24.54 -1.52
CA TYR A 50 -2.77 -23.16 -1.95
C TYR A 50 -1.28 -22.89 -2.13
N ASN A 51 -0.61 -23.67 -2.98
CA ASN A 51 0.80 -23.52 -3.27
C ASN A 51 1.05 -23.17 -4.75
N PRO A 52 1.58 -21.96 -5.08
CA PRO A 52 1.99 -20.89 -4.18
C PRO A 52 0.80 -20.12 -3.57
N LEU A 53 1.01 -19.47 -2.42
CA LEU A 53 0.14 -18.43 -1.91
C LEU A 53 0.69 -17.08 -2.35
N PHE A 54 -0.06 -16.34 -3.15
CA PHE A 54 0.31 -15.02 -3.66
C PHE A 54 -0.54 -13.94 -3.02
N LEU A 55 0.06 -13.12 -2.16
CA LEU A 55 -0.60 -12.02 -1.45
C LEU A 55 -0.34 -10.71 -2.19
N TYR A 56 -1.38 -10.02 -2.65
CA TYR A 56 -1.17 -8.73 -3.26
C TYR A 56 -2.10 -7.67 -2.66
N GLY A 57 -1.76 -6.41 -2.83
CA GLY A 57 -2.52 -5.25 -2.34
C GLY A 57 -1.66 -4.01 -2.26
N GLY A 58 -2.26 -2.87 -2.12
CA GLY A 58 -1.57 -1.58 -2.05
C GLY A 58 -0.49 -1.51 -0.97
N VAL A 59 0.35 -0.47 -1.07
CA VAL A 59 1.40 -0.22 -0.08
C VAL A 59 0.80 0.04 1.31
N GLY A 60 1.40 -0.56 2.35
CA GLY A 60 0.99 -0.33 3.73
C GLY A 60 -0.29 -1.03 4.18
N LEU A 61 -0.83 -1.99 3.41
CA LEU A 61 -2.05 -2.75 3.77
C LEU A 61 -1.78 -3.96 4.68
N GLY A 62 -0.54 -4.21 5.09
CA GLY A 62 -0.22 -5.27 6.05
C GLY A 62 0.21 -6.60 5.44
N LYS A 63 0.58 -6.67 4.13
CA LYS A 63 1.10 -7.89 3.46
C LYS A 63 2.22 -8.55 4.25
N THR A 64 3.26 -7.79 4.57
CA THR A 64 4.40 -8.26 5.38
C THR A 64 3.97 -8.75 6.76
N HIS A 65 3.04 -8.05 7.43
CA HIS A 65 2.48 -8.49 8.71
C HIS A 65 1.78 -9.83 8.61
N LEU A 66 0.98 -10.03 7.55
CA LEU A 66 0.29 -11.29 7.30
C LEU A 66 1.27 -12.43 7.04
N MET A 67 2.32 -12.18 6.23
CA MET A 67 3.39 -13.15 6.01
C MET A 67 4.07 -13.54 7.34
N HIS A 68 4.41 -12.58 8.19
CA HIS A 68 4.99 -12.87 9.50
C HIS A 68 4.02 -13.65 10.40
N ALA A 69 2.72 -13.32 10.39
CA ALA A 69 1.72 -14.05 11.16
C ALA A 69 1.62 -15.53 10.73
N ILE A 70 1.60 -15.78 9.42
CA ILE A 70 1.64 -17.14 8.85
C ILE A 70 2.95 -17.84 9.26
N GLY A 71 4.08 -17.16 9.17
CA GLY A 71 5.38 -17.70 9.56
C GLY A 71 5.43 -18.10 11.05
N HIS A 72 4.96 -17.25 11.95
CA HIS A 72 4.87 -17.57 13.38
C HIS A 72 3.94 -18.75 13.66
N PHE A 73 2.78 -18.79 12.99
CA PHE A 73 1.86 -19.92 13.12
C PHE A 73 2.53 -21.25 12.71
N ILE A 74 3.22 -21.26 11.57
CA ILE A 74 3.95 -22.44 11.10
C ILE A 74 5.05 -22.82 12.10
N GLN A 75 5.80 -21.86 12.61
CA GLN A 75 6.87 -22.12 13.58
C GLN A 75 6.35 -22.71 14.89
N ASP A 76 5.21 -22.23 15.37
CA ASP A 76 4.59 -22.71 16.61
C ASP A 76 4.02 -24.15 16.47
N HIS A 77 3.44 -24.45 15.29
CA HIS A 77 2.78 -25.73 15.06
C HIS A 77 3.68 -26.79 14.41
N PHE A 78 4.69 -26.35 13.66
CA PHE A 78 5.63 -27.20 12.93
C PHE A 78 7.10 -26.82 13.19
N PRO A 79 7.60 -26.95 14.43
CA PRO A 79 8.91 -26.45 14.85
C PRO A 79 10.11 -27.05 14.10
N ASN A 80 9.90 -28.21 13.44
CA ASN A 80 10.96 -28.89 12.68
C ASN A 80 11.05 -28.41 11.21
N MET A 81 10.12 -27.56 10.74
CA MET A 81 10.17 -27.04 9.39
C MET A 81 11.19 -25.92 9.27
N ARG A 82 12.03 -26.01 8.24
CA ARG A 82 13.00 -24.96 7.88
C ARG A 82 12.28 -23.89 7.08
N MET A 83 12.10 -22.74 7.69
CA MET A 83 11.43 -21.61 7.06
C MET A 83 12.47 -20.52 6.73
N LEU A 84 12.34 -19.93 5.55
CA LEU A 84 13.16 -18.80 5.11
C LEU A 84 12.23 -17.67 4.66
N TYR A 85 12.30 -16.54 5.39
CA TYR A 85 11.66 -15.28 5.01
C TYR A 85 12.74 -14.27 4.60
N LEU A 86 12.54 -13.58 3.46
CA LEU A 86 13.38 -12.48 3.04
C LEU A 86 12.66 -11.57 2.03
N PRO A 87 13.05 -10.27 1.98
CA PRO A 87 12.69 -9.40 0.87
C PRO A 87 13.31 -9.89 -0.44
N SER A 88 12.60 -9.75 -1.56
CA SER A 88 13.09 -10.22 -2.86
C SER A 88 14.33 -9.46 -3.35
N GLU A 89 14.54 -8.25 -2.88
CA GLU A 89 15.77 -7.50 -3.11
C GLU A 89 16.99 -8.20 -2.48
N MET A 90 16.81 -8.76 -1.26
CA MET A 90 17.87 -9.51 -0.58
C MET A 90 18.21 -10.80 -1.32
N PHE A 91 17.20 -11.50 -1.87
CA PHE A 91 17.43 -12.66 -2.76
C PHE A 91 18.32 -12.27 -3.95
N THR A 92 18.05 -11.14 -4.59
CA THR A 92 18.85 -10.61 -5.70
C THR A 92 20.28 -10.30 -5.26
N ASN A 93 20.45 -9.62 -4.14
CA ASN A 93 21.77 -9.23 -3.63
C ASN A 93 22.62 -10.46 -3.28
N GLU A 94 22.01 -11.46 -2.65
CA GLU A 94 22.69 -12.73 -2.33
C GLU A 94 23.07 -13.51 -3.60
N LEU A 95 22.21 -13.54 -4.63
CA LEU A 95 22.53 -14.15 -5.92
C LEU A 95 23.75 -13.47 -6.57
N VAL A 96 23.75 -12.14 -6.63
CA VAL A 96 24.88 -11.37 -7.19
C VAL A 96 26.16 -11.65 -6.42
N ALA A 97 26.11 -11.70 -5.10
CA ALA A 97 27.26 -12.03 -4.26
C ALA A 97 27.75 -13.47 -4.50
N ALA A 98 26.83 -14.44 -4.65
CA ALA A 98 27.15 -15.82 -4.92
C ALA A 98 27.83 -15.99 -6.29
N ILE A 99 27.36 -15.29 -7.32
CA ILE A 99 27.97 -15.29 -8.67
C ILE A 99 29.40 -14.72 -8.61
N LYS A 100 29.58 -13.56 -7.95
CA LYS A 100 30.90 -12.92 -7.83
C LYS A 100 31.92 -13.77 -7.08
N ASN A 101 31.46 -14.56 -6.10
CA ASN A 101 32.34 -15.39 -5.27
C ASN A 101 32.39 -16.87 -5.71
N ASN A 102 31.80 -17.24 -6.85
CA ASN A 102 31.67 -18.62 -7.33
C ASN A 102 30.98 -19.56 -6.33
N LYS A 103 30.01 -19.06 -5.54
CA LYS A 103 29.29 -19.79 -4.49
C LYS A 103 27.85 -20.16 -4.90
N ASN A 104 27.62 -20.35 -6.19
CA ASN A 104 26.26 -20.66 -6.72
C ASN A 104 25.66 -21.92 -6.13
N VAL A 105 26.47 -22.93 -5.80
CA VAL A 105 26.01 -24.19 -5.19
C VAL A 105 25.52 -23.93 -3.75
N GLU A 106 26.25 -23.14 -2.98
CA GLU A 106 25.85 -22.77 -1.61
C GLU A 106 24.51 -21.99 -1.63
N PHE A 107 24.39 -21.03 -2.56
CA PHE A 107 23.16 -20.28 -2.77
C PHE A 107 21.97 -21.20 -3.06
N ARG A 108 22.11 -22.09 -4.05
CA ARG A 108 21.05 -23.05 -4.41
C ARG A 108 20.68 -23.95 -3.27
N ASN A 109 21.66 -24.46 -2.52
CA ASN A 109 21.41 -25.30 -1.35
C ASN A 109 20.65 -24.55 -0.27
N ARG A 110 20.94 -23.29 -0.03
CA ARG A 110 20.25 -22.46 0.97
C ARG A 110 18.78 -22.26 0.59
N PHE A 111 18.47 -21.92 -0.65
CA PHE A 111 17.13 -21.55 -1.08
C PHE A 111 16.26 -22.74 -1.49
N ARG A 112 16.85 -23.85 -1.94
CA ARG A 112 16.09 -25.02 -2.42
C ARG A 112 15.89 -26.11 -1.39
N ASN A 113 16.54 -26.01 -0.21
CA ASN A 113 16.42 -26.99 0.88
C ASN A 113 15.60 -26.48 2.07
N VAL A 114 14.67 -25.57 1.86
CA VAL A 114 13.74 -25.07 2.87
C VAL A 114 12.38 -25.77 2.73
N ASP A 115 11.60 -25.82 3.80
CA ASP A 115 10.26 -26.37 3.79
C ASP A 115 9.21 -25.31 3.47
N VAL A 116 9.51 -24.05 3.85
CA VAL A 116 8.68 -22.87 3.54
C VAL A 116 9.57 -21.73 3.05
N LEU A 117 9.32 -21.24 1.84
CA LEU A 117 9.96 -20.04 1.30
C LEU A 117 8.96 -18.89 1.28
N MET A 118 9.30 -17.79 1.92
CA MET A 118 8.50 -16.58 1.97
C MET A 118 9.28 -15.42 1.35
N LEU A 119 8.82 -14.94 0.19
CA LEU A 119 9.44 -13.82 -0.52
C LEU A 119 8.54 -12.59 -0.47
N ASP A 120 9.04 -11.52 0.16
CA ASP A 120 8.30 -10.26 0.26
C ASP A 120 8.68 -9.33 -0.91
N ASP A 121 7.67 -8.60 -1.42
CA ASP A 121 7.81 -7.59 -2.46
C ASP A 121 8.46 -8.11 -3.75
N ILE A 122 7.86 -9.15 -4.34
CA ILE A 122 8.41 -9.85 -5.54
C ILE A 122 8.61 -8.93 -6.75
N GLN A 123 7.94 -7.79 -6.82
CA GLN A 123 8.10 -6.82 -7.90
C GLN A 123 9.54 -6.32 -8.05
N PHE A 124 10.39 -6.41 -7.04
CA PHE A 124 11.79 -5.98 -7.12
C PHE A 124 12.70 -6.92 -7.93
N ILE A 125 12.28 -8.15 -8.26
CA ILE A 125 13.02 -8.99 -9.20
C ILE A 125 12.66 -8.68 -10.67
N ALA A 126 11.57 -7.97 -10.92
CA ALA A 126 11.11 -7.66 -12.27
C ALA A 126 12.16 -6.83 -13.04
N GLY A 127 12.39 -7.19 -14.31
CA GLY A 127 13.41 -6.56 -15.16
C GLY A 127 14.85 -6.96 -14.83
N ARG A 128 15.08 -7.98 -14.00
CA ARG A 128 16.39 -8.55 -13.69
C ARG A 128 16.46 -10.01 -14.17
N ASP A 129 16.74 -10.22 -15.44
CA ASP A 129 16.58 -11.50 -16.13
C ASP A 129 17.30 -12.65 -15.41
N SER A 130 18.57 -12.48 -15.04
CA SER A 130 19.32 -13.53 -14.31
C SER A 130 18.72 -13.87 -12.95
N THR A 131 18.10 -12.90 -12.26
CA THR A 131 17.44 -13.12 -10.98
C THR A 131 16.12 -13.86 -11.19
N GLN A 132 15.34 -13.47 -12.20
CA GLN A 132 14.11 -14.14 -12.55
C GLN A 132 14.34 -15.59 -12.96
N GLU A 133 15.40 -15.85 -13.73
CA GLU A 133 15.79 -17.20 -14.14
C GLU A 133 16.14 -18.09 -12.93
N GLU A 134 17.03 -17.63 -12.04
CA GLU A 134 17.41 -18.43 -10.85
C GLU A 134 16.23 -18.61 -9.89
N PHE A 135 15.38 -17.58 -9.77
CA PHE A 135 14.15 -17.71 -8.97
C PHE A 135 13.17 -18.72 -9.59
N PHE A 136 13.00 -18.72 -10.90
CA PHE A 136 12.17 -19.71 -11.59
C PHE A 136 12.63 -21.16 -11.31
N HIS A 137 13.93 -21.40 -11.34
CA HIS A 137 14.49 -22.71 -11.01
C HIS A 137 14.30 -23.07 -9.53
N THR A 138 14.45 -22.11 -8.63
CA THR A 138 14.21 -22.28 -7.19
C THR A 138 12.75 -22.58 -6.90
N PHE A 139 11.83 -21.83 -7.52
CA PHE A 139 10.40 -22.05 -7.44
C PHE A 139 10.02 -23.47 -7.87
N ASN A 140 10.47 -23.90 -9.05
CA ASN A 140 10.16 -25.25 -9.56
C ASN A 140 10.72 -26.35 -8.66
N ALA A 141 11.93 -26.20 -8.13
CA ALA A 141 12.52 -27.18 -7.22
C ALA A 141 11.71 -27.33 -5.93
N LEU A 142 11.30 -26.23 -5.31
CA LEU A 142 10.49 -26.24 -4.10
C LEU A 142 9.08 -26.77 -4.37
N HIS A 143 8.43 -26.27 -5.41
CA HIS A 143 7.07 -26.68 -5.76
C HIS A 143 6.97 -28.18 -6.07
N SER A 144 7.92 -28.72 -6.86
CA SER A 144 7.98 -30.15 -7.19
C SER A 144 8.29 -31.04 -5.98
N ALA A 145 8.96 -30.50 -4.96
CA ALA A 145 9.22 -31.16 -3.69
C ALA A 145 8.07 -31.01 -2.66
N GLY A 146 6.93 -30.42 -3.06
CA GLY A 146 5.79 -30.19 -2.16
C GLY A 146 6.08 -29.18 -1.04
N LYS A 147 7.04 -28.26 -1.24
CA LYS A 147 7.40 -27.23 -0.27
C LYS A 147 6.54 -26.00 -0.46
N GLN A 148 6.15 -25.34 0.64
CA GLN A 148 5.29 -24.16 0.60
C GLN A 148 6.04 -22.94 0.08
N ILE A 149 5.39 -22.21 -0.83
CA ILE A 149 5.89 -20.92 -1.34
C ILE A 149 4.84 -19.86 -1.05
N ILE A 150 5.26 -18.76 -0.41
CA ILE A 150 4.42 -17.61 -0.10
C ILE A 150 5.11 -16.37 -0.68
N ILE A 151 4.36 -15.59 -1.45
CA ILE A 151 4.90 -14.44 -2.19
C ILE A 151 4.02 -13.23 -1.89
N SER A 152 4.62 -12.07 -1.67
CA SER A 152 3.87 -10.81 -1.63
C SER A 152 4.20 -9.89 -2.79
N SER A 153 3.27 -9.00 -3.15
CA SER A 153 3.45 -7.98 -4.19
C SER A 153 2.53 -6.78 -3.95
N ASP A 154 2.90 -5.63 -4.51
CA ASP A 154 2.01 -4.47 -4.54
C ASP A 154 0.89 -4.59 -5.59
N LYS A 155 1.07 -5.48 -6.56
CA LYS A 155 0.18 -5.66 -7.71
C LYS A 155 -0.07 -7.14 -7.99
N PRO A 156 -1.21 -7.48 -8.62
CA PRO A 156 -1.43 -8.85 -9.08
C PRO A 156 -0.37 -9.25 -10.13
N PRO A 157 -0.10 -10.56 -10.32
CA PRO A 157 0.95 -11.04 -11.24
C PRO A 157 0.88 -10.46 -12.64
N ARG A 158 -0.33 -10.23 -13.16
CA ARG A 158 -0.57 -9.67 -14.51
C ARG A 158 -0.12 -8.24 -14.69
N GLU A 159 -0.11 -7.46 -13.60
CA GLU A 159 0.21 -6.04 -13.61
C GLU A 159 1.67 -5.75 -13.27
N ILE A 160 2.46 -6.76 -12.90
CA ILE A 160 3.88 -6.58 -12.63
C ILE A 160 4.60 -6.40 -13.97
N ALA A 161 5.01 -5.15 -14.24
CA ALA A 161 5.74 -4.83 -15.46
C ALA A 161 7.10 -5.57 -15.50
N ARG A 162 7.51 -6.03 -16.67
CA ARG A 162 8.80 -6.76 -16.91
C ARG A 162 8.96 -8.06 -16.11
N LEU A 163 7.85 -8.64 -15.64
CA LEU A 163 7.87 -10.00 -15.10
C LEU A 163 7.79 -10.99 -16.26
N GLU A 164 8.69 -11.98 -16.26
CA GLU A 164 8.67 -13.04 -17.27
C GLU A 164 7.39 -13.86 -17.24
N GLU A 165 6.87 -14.22 -18.43
CA GLU A 165 5.60 -14.94 -18.59
C GLU A 165 5.59 -16.29 -17.85
N ARG A 166 6.74 -16.98 -17.84
CA ARG A 166 6.90 -18.26 -17.13
C ARG A 166 6.74 -18.12 -15.61
N LEU A 167 7.21 -17.03 -15.01
CA LEU A 167 7.03 -16.74 -13.58
C LEU A 167 5.60 -16.30 -13.31
N ARG A 168 5.03 -15.45 -14.17
CA ARG A 168 3.62 -15.02 -14.05
C ARG A 168 2.68 -16.22 -14.02
N SER A 169 2.83 -17.14 -14.95
CA SER A 169 2.05 -18.37 -14.99
C SER A 169 2.19 -19.20 -13.70
N ARG A 170 3.40 -19.27 -13.11
CA ARG A 170 3.65 -19.98 -11.85
C ARG A 170 2.96 -19.31 -10.66
N PHE A 171 2.95 -17.98 -10.60
CA PHE A 171 2.29 -17.23 -9.53
C PHE A 171 0.76 -17.38 -9.61
N GLU A 172 0.22 -17.48 -10.83
CA GLU A 172 -1.21 -17.70 -11.06
C GLU A 172 -1.68 -19.15 -10.81
N TRP A 173 -0.77 -20.09 -10.65
CA TRP A 173 -1.10 -21.50 -10.49
C TRP A 173 -1.73 -21.81 -9.13
N GLY A 174 -1.35 -21.09 -8.08
CA GLY A 174 -1.85 -21.28 -6.72
C GLY A 174 -3.01 -20.36 -6.38
N LEU A 175 -3.07 -19.95 -5.11
CA LEU A 175 -4.06 -19.02 -4.62
C LEU A 175 -3.55 -17.59 -4.66
N ILE A 176 -4.31 -16.70 -5.29
CA ILE A 176 -4.06 -15.27 -5.31
C ILE A 176 -5.04 -14.61 -4.34
N ALA A 177 -4.53 -13.97 -3.29
CA ALA A 177 -5.32 -13.28 -2.28
C ALA A 177 -5.10 -11.76 -2.36
N ASP A 178 -6.20 -11.03 -2.55
CA ASP A 178 -6.21 -9.56 -2.60
C ASP A 178 -6.42 -8.97 -1.20
N ILE A 179 -5.46 -8.17 -0.74
CA ILE A 179 -5.51 -7.52 0.56
C ILE A 179 -6.07 -6.12 0.37
N GLN A 180 -7.33 -5.96 0.74
CA GLN A 180 -8.08 -4.70 0.63
C GLN A 180 -7.82 -3.76 1.81
N LYS A 181 -8.19 -2.49 1.63
CA LYS A 181 -8.17 -1.52 2.72
C LYS A 181 -9.10 -1.96 3.85
N PRO A 182 -8.68 -1.80 5.11
CA PRO A 182 -9.52 -2.12 6.26
C PRO A 182 -10.76 -1.22 6.33
N ASP A 183 -11.88 -1.79 6.72
CA ASP A 183 -13.08 -1.03 7.03
C ASP A 183 -12.92 -0.23 8.34
N PHE A 184 -13.91 0.58 8.68
CA PHE A 184 -13.84 1.47 9.83
C PHE A 184 -13.62 0.71 11.15
N ASP A 185 -14.39 -0.36 11.37
CA ASP A 185 -14.31 -1.16 12.60
C ASP A 185 -12.94 -1.86 12.72
N THR A 186 -12.42 -2.36 11.59
CA THR A 186 -11.09 -2.95 11.53
C THR A 186 -10.00 -1.91 11.83
N ARG A 187 -10.13 -0.68 11.34
CA ARG A 187 -9.18 0.41 11.65
C ARG A 187 -9.14 0.72 13.15
N ILE A 188 -10.30 0.80 13.81
CA ILE A 188 -10.38 1.00 15.26
C ILE A 188 -9.71 -0.16 16.00
N ALA A 189 -9.98 -1.40 15.61
CA ALA A 189 -9.36 -2.57 16.21
C ALA A 189 -7.83 -2.58 16.08
N ILE A 190 -7.30 -2.16 14.92
CA ILE A 190 -5.86 -2.02 14.70
C ILE A 190 -5.27 -0.96 15.63
N LEU A 191 -5.89 0.23 15.70
CA LEU A 191 -5.43 1.32 16.55
C LEU A 191 -5.46 0.93 18.03
N ARG A 192 -6.54 0.30 18.50
CA ARG A 192 -6.68 -0.19 19.87
C ARG A 192 -5.56 -1.16 20.22
N LYS A 193 -5.29 -2.13 19.33
CA LYS A 193 -4.23 -3.11 19.56
C LYS A 193 -2.85 -2.47 19.57
N LYS A 194 -2.61 -1.47 18.73
CA LYS A 194 -1.36 -0.72 18.74
C LYS A 194 -1.20 0.09 20.03
N ALA A 195 -2.27 0.77 20.47
CA ALA A 195 -2.27 1.52 21.72
C ALA A 195 -1.94 0.62 22.93
N GLU A 196 -2.60 -0.55 23.04
CA GLU A 196 -2.31 -1.55 24.06
C GLU A 196 -0.85 -2.01 24.04
N ASN A 197 -0.30 -2.31 22.86
CA ASN A 197 1.07 -2.79 22.72
C ASN A 197 2.13 -1.75 23.08
N GLU A 198 1.84 -0.46 22.84
CA GLU A 198 2.76 0.67 23.11
C GLU A 198 2.47 1.35 24.45
N GLY A 199 1.48 0.89 25.21
CA GLY A 199 1.09 1.48 26.49
C GLY A 199 0.60 2.92 26.34
N ILE A 200 -0.17 3.22 25.28
CA ILE A 200 -0.73 4.54 25.02
C ILE A 200 -2.12 4.58 25.68
N GLU A 201 -2.31 5.51 26.60
CA GLU A 201 -3.60 5.78 27.22
C GLU A 201 -4.42 6.68 26.27
N ILE A 202 -5.48 6.13 25.69
CA ILE A 202 -6.35 6.80 24.73
C ILE A 202 -7.77 6.22 24.82
N SER A 203 -8.79 7.06 24.78
CA SER A 203 -10.18 6.61 24.79
C SER A 203 -10.63 6.06 23.43
N ASP A 204 -11.65 5.20 23.44
CA ASP A 204 -12.23 4.64 22.23
C ASP A 204 -12.75 5.72 21.27
N GLU A 205 -13.35 6.80 21.79
CA GLU A 205 -13.82 7.94 21.02
C GLU A 205 -12.67 8.61 20.23
N MET A 206 -11.50 8.74 20.84
CA MET A 206 -10.32 9.30 20.17
C MET A 206 -9.74 8.34 19.12
N LEU A 207 -9.82 7.03 19.35
CA LEU A 207 -9.46 6.04 18.34
C LEU A 207 -10.40 6.08 17.13
N GLU A 208 -11.72 6.23 17.37
CA GLU A 208 -12.72 6.42 16.31
C GLU A 208 -12.46 7.69 15.50
N LEU A 209 -12.10 8.79 16.16
CA LEU A 209 -11.76 10.05 15.50
C LEU A 209 -10.53 9.89 14.58
N ILE A 210 -9.47 9.23 15.05
CA ILE A 210 -8.29 8.94 14.24
C ILE A 210 -8.66 8.02 13.08
N ALA A 211 -9.42 6.94 13.32
CA ALA A 211 -9.85 5.99 12.30
C ALA A 211 -10.73 6.64 11.22
N GLY A 212 -11.57 7.61 11.58
CA GLY A 212 -12.38 8.38 10.64
C GLY A 212 -11.56 9.31 9.75
N ARG A 213 -10.49 9.88 10.29
CA ARG A 213 -9.61 10.79 9.53
C ARG A 213 -8.63 10.05 8.60
N ILE A 214 -8.25 8.81 8.93
CA ILE A 214 -7.21 8.06 8.22
C ILE A 214 -7.80 6.81 7.54
N GLU A 215 -8.06 6.91 6.24
CA GLU A 215 -8.67 5.84 5.43
C GLU A 215 -7.72 5.16 4.44
N SER A 216 -6.48 5.64 4.31
CA SER A 216 -5.58 5.25 3.21
C SER A 216 -5.01 3.84 3.36
N ASN A 217 -4.25 3.61 4.41
CA ASN A 217 -3.54 2.36 4.67
C ASN A 217 -3.16 2.20 6.15
N ILE A 218 -2.82 0.97 6.54
CA ILE A 218 -2.54 0.63 7.94
C ILE A 218 -1.26 1.32 8.44
N ARG A 219 -0.24 1.48 7.60
CA ARG A 219 1.03 2.13 7.98
C ARG A 219 0.82 3.60 8.37
N GLU A 220 0.00 4.32 7.60
CA GLU A 220 -0.36 5.70 7.95
C GLU A 220 -1.27 5.74 9.18
N LEU A 221 -2.19 4.80 9.31
CA LEU A 221 -3.07 4.69 10.46
C LEU A 221 -2.26 4.50 11.76
N GLU A 222 -1.35 3.56 11.80
CA GLU A 222 -0.46 3.32 12.93
C GLU A 222 0.49 4.51 13.17
N GLY A 223 1.03 5.10 12.10
CA GLY A 223 1.87 6.29 12.16
C GLY A 223 1.14 7.51 12.73
N SER A 224 -0.17 7.65 12.45
CA SER A 224 -0.98 8.74 13.00
C SER A 224 -1.14 8.63 14.51
N LEU A 225 -1.39 7.44 15.06
CA LEU A 225 -1.46 7.21 16.50
C LEU A 225 -0.11 7.53 17.18
N THR A 226 0.99 7.06 16.60
CA THR A 226 2.34 7.35 17.11
C THR A 226 2.61 8.86 17.12
N ARG A 227 2.20 9.60 16.08
CA ARG A 227 2.34 11.06 16.00
C ARG A 227 1.50 11.79 17.05
N VAL A 228 0.23 11.40 17.22
CA VAL A 228 -0.65 11.96 18.24
C VAL A 228 -0.07 11.76 19.64
N ASN A 229 0.40 10.55 19.95
CA ASN A 229 1.05 10.25 21.23
C ASN A 229 2.33 11.08 21.45
N ALA A 230 3.16 11.22 20.41
CA ALA A 230 4.38 12.03 20.49
C ALA A 230 4.03 13.51 20.74
N TYR A 231 3.03 14.06 20.06
CA TYR A 231 2.56 15.44 20.25
C TYR A 231 2.04 15.67 21.67
N ALA A 232 1.21 14.76 22.18
CA ALA A 232 0.67 14.82 23.54
C ALA A 232 1.79 14.79 24.60
N LYS A 233 2.77 13.89 24.45
CA LYS A 233 3.91 13.79 25.35
C LYS A 233 4.81 15.03 25.33
N LEU A 234 5.06 15.61 24.17
CA LEU A 234 5.87 16.83 24.04
C LEU A 234 5.20 18.05 24.66
N ASN A 235 3.88 18.14 24.62
CA ASN A 235 3.12 19.25 25.18
C ASN A 235 2.62 18.97 26.61
N HIS A 236 2.95 17.81 27.19
CA HIS A 236 2.49 17.40 28.52
C HIS A 236 0.98 17.48 28.72
N CYS A 237 0.21 17.06 27.70
CA CYS A 237 -1.26 17.09 27.72
C CYS A 237 -1.84 15.69 27.42
N GLU A 238 -3.10 15.50 27.85
CA GLU A 238 -3.87 14.31 27.52
C GLU A 238 -4.30 14.33 26.06
N ILE A 239 -4.50 13.14 25.47
CA ILE A 239 -4.97 13.02 24.09
C ILE A 239 -6.47 13.38 24.05
N ASN A 240 -6.79 14.49 23.40
CA ASN A 240 -8.12 14.98 23.12
C ASN A 240 -8.29 15.37 21.65
N GLU A 241 -9.47 15.83 21.26
CA GLU A 241 -9.77 16.20 19.87
C GLU A 241 -8.88 17.32 19.33
N GLU A 242 -8.52 18.31 20.18
CA GLU A 242 -7.63 19.41 19.77
C GLU A 242 -6.23 18.90 19.48
N VAL A 243 -5.69 18.03 20.34
CA VAL A 243 -4.39 17.39 20.17
C VAL A 243 -4.35 16.55 18.87
N ILE A 244 -5.40 15.79 18.60
CA ILE A 244 -5.53 15.00 17.38
C ILE A 244 -5.57 15.93 16.16
N SER A 245 -6.33 17.02 16.24
CA SER A 245 -6.47 17.99 15.15
C SER A 245 -5.11 18.65 14.83
N HIS A 246 -4.40 19.09 15.85
CA HIS A 246 -3.05 19.68 15.66
C HIS A 246 -2.01 18.68 15.18
N ALA A 247 -1.97 17.48 15.79
CA ALA A 247 -0.99 16.45 15.41
C ALA A 247 -1.19 15.90 13.99
N LEU A 248 -2.43 15.90 13.50
CA LEU A 248 -2.79 15.37 12.18
C LEU A 248 -3.10 16.48 11.15
N HIS A 249 -2.91 17.77 11.50
CA HIS A 249 -3.19 18.89 10.60
C HIS A 249 -2.48 18.74 9.25
N ASP A 250 -1.21 18.40 9.25
CA ASP A 250 -0.43 18.23 8.02
C ASP A 250 -0.88 17.05 7.16
N ILE A 251 -1.41 15.99 7.80
CA ILE A 251 -1.96 14.83 7.07
C ILE A 251 -3.31 15.21 6.43
N ALA A 252 -4.12 16.01 7.10
CA ALA A 252 -5.38 16.51 6.55
C ALA A 252 -5.12 17.47 5.38
N VAL A 253 -4.11 18.33 5.49
CA VAL A 253 -3.70 19.29 4.43
C VAL A 253 -3.09 18.56 3.23
N VAL A 254 -2.35 17.46 3.43
CA VAL A 254 -1.83 16.61 2.34
C VAL A 254 -2.93 15.72 1.73
N ARG A 255 -4.06 15.50 2.44
CA ARG A 255 -5.19 14.67 2.00
C ARG A 255 -6.42 15.40 1.54
N ASP A 256 -6.51 16.67 1.78
CA ASP A 256 -7.10 17.57 0.85
C ASP A 256 -5.94 18.03 -0.10
N PRO A 257 -5.57 17.29 -1.12
CA PRO A 257 -5.06 17.95 -2.30
C PRO A 257 -6.27 18.80 -2.61
N LYS A 258 -6.22 20.11 -2.34
CA LYS A 258 -7.22 21.12 -2.72
C LYS A 258 -7.88 20.54 -3.94
N ARG A 259 -9.11 20.05 -3.78
CA ARG A 259 -9.73 19.19 -4.81
C ARG A 259 -9.70 20.07 -6.02
N ILE A 260 -8.75 19.80 -6.93
CA ILE A 260 -8.63 20.59 -8.14
C ILE A 260 -9.98 20.40 -8.82
N THR A 261 -10.86 21.37 -8.62
CA THR A 261 -12.20 21.35 -9.19
C THR A 261 -12.20 22.11 -10.51
N PRO A 262 -13.10 21.82 -11.41
CA PRO A 262 -13.25 22.61 -12.63
C PRO A 262 -13.39 24.11 -12.35
N GLU A 263 -14.07 24.46 -11.26
CA GLU A 263 -14.29 25.85 -10.82
C GLU A 263 -12.95 26.52 -10.47
N LEU A 264 -12.12 25.88 -9.66
CA LEU A 264 -10.79 26.39 -9.31
C LEU A 264 -9.92 26.60 -10.58
N ILE A 265 -9.97 25.66 -11.52
CA ILE A 265 -9.22 25.77 -12.77
C ILE A 265 -9.74 26.94 -13.61
N ILE A 266 -11.06 27.07 -13.72
CA ILE A 266 -11.69 28.20 -14.46
C ILE A 266 -11.25 29.53 -13.86
N ASP A 267 -11.28 29.68 -12.54
CA ASP A 267 -10.89 30.89 -11.84
C ASP A 267 -9.40 31.20 -12.05
N CYS A 268 -8.50 30.22 -11.90
CA CYS A 268 -7.08 30.41 -12.13
C CYS A 268 -6.75 30.78 -13.57
N VAL A 269 -7.40 30.16 -14.55
CA VAL A 269 -7.20 30.46 -15.96
C VAL A 269 -7.79 31.84 -16.30
N ALA A 270 -8.93 32.21 -15.73
CA ALA A 270 -9.54 33.52 -15.90
C ALA A 270 -8.60 34.63 -15.38
N ASP A 271 -8.07 34.45 -14.15
CA ASP A 271 -7.09 35.37 -13.55
C ASP A 271 -5.84 35.51 -14.44
N TYR A 272 -5.27 34.39 -14.91
CA TYR A 272 -4.06 34.39 -15.74
C TYR A 272 -4.22 35.15 -17.06
N TYR A 273 -5.38 35.00 -17.70
CA TYR A 273 -5.68 35.70 -18.96
C TYR A 273 -6.39 37.06 -18.75
N SER A 274 -6.53 37.53 -17.51
CA SER A 274 -7.22 38.79 -17.14
C SER A 274 -8.68 38.83 -17.67
N LEU A 275 -9.38 37.70 -17.52
CA LEU A 275 -10.78 37.53 -17.93
C LEU A 275 -11.66 37.23 -16.70
N SER A 276 -12.97 37.29 -16.84
CA SER A 276 -13.87 36.79 -15.80
C SER A 276 -14.22 35.28 -16.03
N ALA A 277 -14.48 34.56 -14.96
CA ALA A 277 -14.89 33.14 -15.02
C ALA A 277 -16.16 32.94 -15.89
N ASP A 278 -17.10 33.90 -15.82
CA ASP A 278 -18.32 33.90 -16.62
C ASP A 278 -18.05 34.00 -18.11
N MET A 279 -17.01 34.73 -18.53
CA MET A 279 -16.60 34.78 -19.93
C MET A 279 -16.07 33.44 -20.45
N LEU A 280 -15.44 32.62 -19.60
CA LEU A 280 -14.99 31.28 -19.98
C LEU A 280 -16.16 30.30 -20.10
N ARG A 281 -17.21 30.44 -19.29
CA ARG A 281 -18.44 29.65 -19.38
C ARG A 281 -19.38 30.12 -20.49
N GLY A 282 -19.32 31.39 -20.84
CA GLY A 282 -20.20 32.02 -21.83
C GLY A 282 -19.91 31.62 -23.27
N ASP A 283 -20.76 32.07 -24.19
CA ASP A 283 -20.73 31.70 -25.63
C ASP A 283 -19.83 32.56 -26.49
N SER A 284 -19.03 33.46 -25.87
CA SER A 284 -18.18 34.36 -26.63
C SER A 284 -17.18 33.61 -27.52
N ARG A 285 -17.12 34.05 -28.81
CA ARG A 285 -16.23 33.50 -29.85
C ARG A 285 -14.99 34.36 -30.08
N LYS A 286 -14.75 35.40 -29.26
CA LYS A 286 -13.53 36.17 -29.35
C LYS A 286 -12.31 35.29 -29.17
N LYS A 287 -11.28 35.46 -30.00
CA LYS A 287 -10.11 34.59 -30.11
C LYS A 287 -9.43 34.33 -28.76
N GLU A 288 -9.27 35.38 -27.95
CA GLU A 288 -8.61 35.32 -26.62
C GLU A 288 -9.44 34.53 -25.62
N ILE A 289 -10.76 34.74 -25.54
CA ILE A 289 -11.67 34.04 -24.65
C ILE A 289 -11.79 32.58 -25.05
N ALA A 290 -11.84 32.31 -26.36
CA ALA A 290 -11.89 30.94 -26.86
C ALA A 290 -10.61 30.16 -26.55
N LEU A 291 -9.43 30.81 -26.65
CA LEU A 291 -8.17 30.19 -26.29
C LEU A 291 -8.10 29.88 -24.80
N ALA A 292 -8.39 30.84 -23.93
CA ALA A 292 -8.42 30.62 -22.48
C ALA A 292 -9.39 29.51 -22.08
N ARG A 293 -10.57 29.45 -22.71
CA ARG A 293 -11.53 28.37 -22.51
C ARG A 293 -10.96 26.99 -22.90
N HIS A 294 -10.31 26.90 -24.08
CA HIS A 294 -9.68 25.63 -24.49
C HIS A 294 -8.57 25.19 -23.52
N VAL A 295 -7.78 26.14 -23.00
CA VAL A 295 -6.75 25.88 -21.98
C VAL A 295 -7.41 25.39 -20.69
N ALA A 296 -8.48 26.04 -20.21
CA ALA A 296 -9.18 25.61 -19.00
C ALA A 296 -9.77 24.19 -19.15
N VAL A 297 -10.39 23.89 -20.27
CA VAL A 297 -10.93 22.55 -20.57
C VAL A 297 -9.81 21.50 -20.58
N TYR A 298 -8.69 21.79 -21.25
CA TYR A 298 -7.53 20.90 -21.32
C TYR A 298 -6.96 20.61 -19.92
N LEU A 299 -6.74 21.66 -19.12
CA LEU A 299 -6.23 21.52 -17.73
C LEU A 299 -7.22 20.76 -16.85
N THR A 300 -8.52 21.00 -17.00
CA THR A 300 -9.54 20.26 -16.25
C THR A 300 -9.49 18.77 -16.57
N ARG A 301 -9.35 18.38 -17.84
CA ARG A 301 -9.21 16.99 -18.22
C ARG A 301 -7.94 16.34 -17.66
N GLU A 302 -6.84 17.06 -17.69
CA GLU A 302 -5.53 16.53 -17.29
C GLU A 302 -5.36 16.44 -15.77
N MET A 303 -5.89 17.42 -15.01
CA MET A 303 -5.65 17.54 -13.57
C MET A 303 -6.77 16.96 -12.70
N THR A 304 -8.00 16.75 -13.22
CA THR A 304 -9.12 16.26 -12.40
C THR A 304 -9.50 14.80 -12.68
N GLY A 305 -9.09 14.23 -13.79
CA GLY A 305 -9.50 12.88 -14.22
C GLY A 305 -11.01 12.71 -14.48
N LEU A 306 -11.77 13.82 -14.60
CA LEU A 306 -13.21 13.79 -14.86
C LEU A 306 -13.53 13.24 -16.25
N SER A 307 -14.70 12.59 -16.36
CA SER A 307 -15.21 12.15 -17.65
C SER A 307 -15.61 13.34 -18.54
N LEU A 308 -15.50 13.16 -19.86
CA LEU A 308 -15.84 14.22 -20.84
C LEU A 308 -17.25 14.82 -20.64
N PRO A 309 -18.30 14.03 -20.34
CA PRO A 309 -19.63 14.58 -20.05
C PRO A 309 -19.61 15.51 -18.82
N ARG A 310 -18.95 15.11 -17.72
CA ARG A 310 -18.87 15.95 -16.51
C ARG A 310 -18.08 17.24 -16.73
N ILE A 311 -17.05 17.20 -17.56
CA ILE A 311 -16.33 18.43 -17.97
C ILE A 311 -17.27 19.30 -18.82
N GLY A 312 -18.05 18.68 -19.73
CA GLY A 312 -19.06 19.39 -20.50
C GLY A 312 -20.05 20.15 -19.64
N ASP A 313 -20.58 19.49 -18.59
CA ASP A 313 -21.51 20.11 -17.64
C ASP A 313 -20.89 21.34 -16.95
N ALA A 314 -19.62 21.24 -16.50
CA ALA A 314 -18.93 22.33 -15.81
C ALA A 314 -18.70 23.57 -16.72
N PHE A 315 -18.55 23.39 -18.03
CA PHE A 315 -18.33 24.46 -19.01
C PHE A 315 -19.58 24.81 -19.80
N GLY A 316 -20.72 24.16 -19.58
CA GLY A 316 -21.96 24.36 -20.34
C GLY A 316 -21.79 24.00 -21.83
N ARG A 317 -21.06 22.89 -22.13
CA ARG A 317 -20.69 22.49 -23.49
C ARG A 317 -20.87 20.99 -23.71
N ASP A 318 -21.18 20.65 -24.98
CA ASP A 318 -21.24 19.24 -25.38
C ASP A 318 -19.88 18.56 -25.34
N HIS A 319 -19.87 17.27 -25.05
CA HIS A 319 -18.65 16.45 -24.98
C HIS A 319 -17.80 16.51 -26.26
N SER A 320 -18.42 16.67 -27.45
CA SER A 320 -17.69 16.85 -28.70
C SER A 320 -16.88 18.17 -28.75
N THR A 321 -17.41 19.23 -28.14
CA THR A 321 -16.69 20.52 -27.99
C THR A 321 -15.51 20.37 -27.02
N ILE A 322 -15.66 19.59 -25.99
CA ILE A 322 -14.58 19.28 -25.01
C ILE A 322 -13.44 18.53 -25.71
N ILE A 323 -13.74 17.49 -26.49
CA ILE A 323 -12.73 16.75 -27.26
C ILE A 323 -11.98 17.70 -28.21
N ASN A 324 -12.69 18.46 -29.01
CA ASN A 324 -12.08 19.41 -29.96
C ASN A 324 -11.19 20.45 -29.26
N SER A 325 -11.57 20.88 -28.05
CA SER A 325 -10.78 21.82 -27.25
C SER A 325 -9.47 21.18 -26.80
N CYS A 326 -9.51 19.96 -26.32
CA CYS A 326 -8.32 19.19 -25.90
C CYS A 326 -7.37 18.96 -27.08
N ASP A 327 -7.89 18.49 -28.22
CA ASP A 327 -7.10 18.19 -29.42
C ASP A 327 -6.41 19.44 -29.96
N LYS A 328 -7.09 20.58 -29.88
CA LYS A 328 -6.55 21.87 -30.33
C LYS A 328 -5.36 22.32 -29.45
N ILE A 329 -5.47 22.21 -28.14
CA ILE A 329 -4.37 22.55 -27.23
C ILE A 329 -3.23 21.56 -27.37
N THR A 330 -3.50 20.26 -27.48
CA THR A 330 -2.48 19.24 -27.71
C THR A 330 -1.63 19.52 -28.93
N LYS A 331 -2.29 19.88 -30.08
CA LYS A 331 -1.58 20.29 -31.31
C LYS A 331 -0.77 21.58 -31.14
N GLN A 332 -1.28 22.53 -30.35
CA GLN A 332 -0.55 23.79 -30.09
C GLN A 332 0.67 23.54 -29.18
N LEU A 333 0.59 22.62 -28.23
CA LEU A 333 1.71 22.23 -27.39
C LEU A 333 2.87 21.60 -28.19
N GLU A 334 2.57 20.90 -29.27
CA GLU A 334 3.62 20.34 -30.13
C GLU A 334 4.40 21.44 -30.89
N ASN A 335 3.74 22.53 -31.28
CA ASN A 335 4.26 23.51 -32.23
C ASN A 335 4.60 24.90 -31.63
N GLN A 336 4.22 25.19 -30.37
CA GLN A 336 4.37 26.50 -29.77
C GLN A 336 5.01 26.42 -28.38
N PRO A 337 6.32 26.86 -28.23
CA PRO A 337 7.00 26.85 -26.94
C PRO A 337 6.31 27.72 -25.88
N ASP A 338 5.74 28.88 -26.30
CA ASP A 338 5.05 29.81 -25.38
C ASP A 338 3.84 29.19 -24.71
N MET A 339 3.11 28.31 -25.43
CA MET A 339 1.96 27.58 -24.88
C MET A 339 2.40 26.56 -23.83
N LYS A 340 3.57 25.91 -24.02
CA LYS A 340 4.13 25.01 -23.03
C LYS A 340 4.45 25.73 -21.72
N GLY A 341 5.03 26.90 -21.81
CA GLY A 341 5.32 27.76 -20.66
C GLY A 341 4.04 28.16 -19.92
N ALA A 342 3.05 28.68 -20.62
CA ALA A 342 1.78 29.11 -20.04
C ALA A 342 1.04 27.94 -19.31
N ILE A 343 1.03 26.74 -19.89
CA ILE A 343 0.42 25.58 -19.25
C ILE A 343 1.22 25.11 -18.04
N ALA A 344 2.54 25.15 -18.08
CA ALA A 344 3.38 24.81 -16.92
C ALA A 344 3.15 25.77 -15.76
N ASP A 345 3.10 27.08 -16.02
CA ASP A 345 2.83 28.12 -15.03
C ASP A 345 1.43 27.95 -14.43
N LEU A 346 0.41 27.73 -15.26
CA LEU A 346 -0.95 27.48 -14.79
C LEU A 346 -1.06 26.21 -13.92
N LYS A 347 -0.42 25.13 -14.31
CA LYS A 347 -0.37 23.91 -13.48
C LYS A 347 0.23 24.19 -12.11
N LYS A 348 1.31 24.97 -12.05
CA LYS A 348 1.94 25.37 -10.80
C LYS A 348 0.99 26.22 -9.95
N ILE A 349 0.38 27.26 -10.53
CA ILE A 349 -0.58 28.14 -9.85
C ILE A 349 -1.78 27.35 -9.29
N ILE A 350 -2.34 26.42 -10.08
CA ILE A 350 -3.48 25.58 -9.67
C ILE A 350 -3.10 24.65 -8.53
N SER A 351 -1.88 24.12 -8.54
CA SER A 351 -1.40 23.21 -7.49
C SER A 351 -1.03 23.92 -6.18
N GLU A 352 -0.72 25.21 -6.23
CA GLU A 352 -0.37 26.04 -5.07
C GLU A 352 -1.60 26.70 -4.41
N LYS A 353 -2.74 26.85 -5.15
CA LYS A 353 -4.02 27.38 -4.63
C LYS A 353 -4.89 26.29 -4.04
#